data_0bb4c35afc4c54536354f2bf677924a6
#
_entry.id   0bb4c35afc4c54536354f2bf677924a6
#
_cell.length_a   1.000
_cell.length_b   1.000
_cell.length_c   1.000
_cell.angle_alpha   90.00
_cell.angle_beta   90.00
_cell.angle_gamma   90.00
#
_symmetry.space_group_name_H-M   'P 1'
#
loop_
_entity.id
_entity.type
_entity.pdbx_description
1 polymer ?
#
loop_
_entity_poly.entity_id
_entity_poly.type
_entity_poly.pdbx_seq_one_letter_code
_entity_poly.pdbx_strand_id
1 'polypeptide(L)'
;YLVLEDNLRVPSGVSYMLENRMVMRDVFPELFTRYKVSSIHQYTNKLYNCMLECIPKKAQNPHMVVLTPGIYNSAYFEHSFLAEQMGVALVEGKDLFVENDYVYMKTVKGPLKVDCIYRRLDDNFLDPKAFNKDSVIGVPGLFKSWLKKNVGIINAVGTGVADDKAVYSYVNKMIVYYLGEQPILNQVETYLCHEDIQKKYVIDNISKLVVKPANASGGYGILIGPKASSNEKEETIQKIKKNPREYIAQPLEILSTAPTITDKDIEPRHLDLRPFVLSGKTNYVTTGGLTRVALKKGSTVVNSSQGGGSKDTLIVE
;
A
#
# COMPACT_ATOMS: atom_id res chain seq x y z
N TYR A 1 -3.50 8.25 -17.73
CA TYR A 1 -3.06 7.58 -16.49
C TYR A 1 -2.54 6.19 -16.82
N LEU A 2 -1.43 5.82 -16.17
CA LEU A 2 -0.77 4.54 -16.32
C LEU A 2 -0.58 3.92 -14.94
N VAL A 3 -1.08 2.70 -14.74
CA VAL A 3 -0.90 1.98 -13.48
C VAL A 3 0.53 1.47 -13.40
N LEU A 4 1.23 1.78 -12.32
CA LEU A 4 2.62 1.38 -12.08
C LEU A 4 2.75 0.13 -11.22
N GLU A 5 1.90 0.01 -10.20
CA GLU A 5 1.85 -1.12 -9.25
C GLU A 5 0.52 -1.12 -8.49
N ASP A 6 0.18 -2.26 -7.93
CA ASP A 6 -0.90 -2.44 -6.97
C ASP A 6 -0.33 -2.68 -5.58
N ASN A 7 -1.02 -2.19 -4.54
CA ASN A 7 -0.63 -2.35 -3.14
C ASN A 7 -1.87 -2.70 -2.31
N LEU A 8 -1.97 -3.96 -1.88
CA LEU A 8 -3.13 -4.46 -1.13
C LEU A 8 -2.78 -4.98 0.27
N ARG A 9 -1.56 -5.39 0.51
CA ARG A 9 -1.17 -6.03 1.77
C ARG A 9 -1.27 -5.09 2.96
N VAL A 10 -0.49 -4.01 2.96
CA VAL A 10 -0.45 -2.97 4.00
C VAL A 10 -0.26 -1.60 3.35
N PRO A 11 -1.21 -1.14 2.49
CA PRO A 11 -1.08 0.15 1.83
C PRO A 11 -1.04 1.29 2.84
N SER A 12 -0.24 2.32 2.57
CA SER A 12 -0.11 3.51 3.42
C SER A 12 -0.12 4.80 2.60
N GLY A 13 -0.29 5.94 3.29
CA GLY A 13 -0.33 7.27 2.69
C GLY A 13 -1.68 7.98 2.81
N VAL A 14 -2.71 7.31 3.32
CA VAL A 14 -4.05 7.90 3.52
C VAL A 14 -4.02 9.05 4.51
N SER A 15 -3.30 8.90 5.62
CA SER A 15 -3.15 9.96 6.61
C SER A 15 -2.58 11.22 5.98
N TYR A 16 -1.55 11.08 5.16
CA TYR A 16 -0.94 12.21 4.45
C TYR A 16 -1.88 12.85 3.43
N MET A 17 -2.73 12.08 2.77
CA MET A 17 -3.77 12.64 1.89
C MET A 17 -4.76 13.49 2.70
N LEU A 18 -5.21 13.00 3.85
CA LEU A 18 -6.17 13.71 4.71
C LEU A 18 -5.54 14.96 5.34
N GLU A 19 -4.32 14.84 5.84
CA GLU A 19 -3.56 15.96 6.41
C GLU A 19 -3.24 17.03 5.35
N ASN A 20 -2.79 16.64 4.16
CA ASN A 20 -2.59 17.59 3.06
C ASN A 20 -3.85 18.37 2.75
N ARG A 21 -5.03 17.73 2.73
CA ARG A 21 -6.31 18.40 2.50
C ARG A 21 -6.64 19.41 3.63
N MET A 22 -6.37 19.05 4.88
CA MET A 22 -6.59 19.95 6.01
C MET A 22 -5.68 21.18 5.89
N VAL A 23 -4.38 20.97 5.69
CA VAL A 23 -3.41 22.07 5.51
C VAL A 23 -3.79 22.96 4.32
N MET A 24 -4.17 22.38 3.19
CA MET A 24 -4.59 23.15 2.01
C MET A 24 -5.82 24.00 2.27
N ARG A 25 -6.79 23.51 3.04
CA ARG A 25 -7.98 24.29 3.42
C ARG A 25 -7.66 25.44 4.37
N ASP A 26 -6.72 25.23 5.29
CA ASP A 26 -6.31 26.24 6.24
C ASP A 26 -5.47 27.34 5.58
N VAL A 27 -4.59 26.97 4.66
CA VAL A 27 -3.69 27.91 3.97
C VAL A 27 -4.36 28.61 2.80
N PHE A 28 -5.26 27.93 2.08
CA PHE A 28 -5.93 28.43 0.88
C PHE A 28 -7.46 28.29 0.95
N PRO A 29 -8.15 28.84 1.96
CA PRO A 29 -9.60 28.67 2.12
C PRO A 29 -10.40 29.19 0.93
N GLU A 30 -9.91 30.25 0.28
CA GLU A 30 -10.53 30.85 -0.91
C GLU A 30 -10.62 29.87 -2.11
N LEU A 31 -9.65 28.97 -2.24
CA LEU A 31 -9.65 27.95 -3.27
C LEU A 31 -10.88 27.03 -3.13
N PHE A 32 -11.17 26.62 -1.89
CA PHE A 32 -12.31 25.76 -1.57
C PHE A 32 -13.65 26.47 -1.61
N THR A 33 -13.66 27.79 -1.47
CA THR A 33 -14.86 28.62 -1.66
C THR A 33 -15.15 28.85 -3.13
N ARG A 34 -14.09 29.05 -3.94
CA ARG A 34 -14.20 29.34 -5.36
C ARG A 34 -14.50 28.10 -6.22
N TYR A 35 -13.93 26.96 -5.84
CA TYR A 35 -14.07 25.72 -6.59
C TYR A 35 -14.83 24.69 -5.74
N LYS A 36 -15.75 23.97 -6.37
CA LYS A 36 -16.49 22.89 -5.74
C LYS A 36 -15.60 21.64 -5.65
N VAL A 37 -14.80 21.58 -4.62
CA VAL A 37 -13.85 20.48 -4.38
C VAL A 37 -14.55 19.33 -3.66
N SER A 38 -14.47 18.13 -4.24
CA SER A 38 -15.02 16.91 -3.66
C SER A 38 -14.36 16.59 -2.31
N SER A 39 -15.19 16.16 -1.34
CA SER A 39 -14.74 15.83 0.02
C SER A 39 -14.06 14.47 0.08
N ILE A 40 -12.95 14.37 0.81
CA ILE A 40 -12.25 13.11 1.12
C ILE A 40 -12.41 12.67 2.57
N HIS A 41 -13.06 13.45 3.42
CA HIS A 41 -13.17 13.19 4.87
C HIS A 41 -13.97 11.92 5.21
N GLN A 42 -14.71 11.38 4.25
CA GLN A 42 -15.49 10.16 4.47
C GLN A 42 -14.63 8.89 4.52
N TYR A 43 -13.35 8.95 4.16
CA TYR A 43 -12.51 7.77 4.04
C TYR A 43 -12.47 6.93 5.33
N THR A 44 -12.24 7.54 6.47
CA THR A 44 -12.13 6.84 7.76
C THR A 44 -13.45 6.18 8.17
N ASN A 45 -14.59 6.84 7.92
CA ASN A 45 -15.92 6.25 8.11
C ASN A 45 -16.16 5.07 7.16
N LYS A 46 -15.72 5.18 5.91
CA LYS A 46 -15.84 4.08 4.93
C LYS A 46 -14.96 2.90 5.33
N LEU A 47 -13.72 3.15 5.79
CA LEU A 47 -12.84 2.11 6.31
C LEU A 47 -13.45 1.42 7.54
N TYR A 48 -14.00 2.19 8.48
CA TYR A 48 -14.72 1.65 9.65
C TYR A 48 -15.86 0.73 9.21
N ASN A 49 -16.66 1.14 8.22
CA ASN A 49 -17.75 0.34 7.69
C ASN A 49 -17.25 -0.95 7.01
N CYS A 50 -16.13 -0.89 6.27
CA CYS A 50 -15.49 -2.09 5.73
C CYS A 50 -15.07 -3.06 6.85
N MET A 51 -14.56 -2.54 7.97
CA MET A 51 -14.24 -3.37 9.13
C MET A 51 -15.50 -4.04 9.70
N LEU A 52 -16.61 -3.30 9.83
CA LEU A 52 -17.90 -3.86 10.28
C LEU A 52 -18.40 -4.98 9.35
N GLU A 53 -18.24 -4.81 8.04
CA GLU A 53 -18.65 -5.82 7.04
C GLU A 53 -17.82 -7.11 7.13
N CYS A 54 -16.57 -7.00 7.59
CA CYS A 54 -15.65 -8.14 7.73
C CYS A 54 -15.82 -8.93 9.04
N ILE A 55 -16.71 -8.50 9.93
CA ILE A 55 -17.01 -9.23 11.17
C ILE A 55 -17.76 -10.51 10.84
N PRO A 56 -17.19 -11.71 11.11
CA PRO A 56 -17.80 -12.98 10.67
C PRO A 56 -19.09 -13.33 11.40
N LYS A 57 -19.24 -12.89 12.66
CA LYS A 57 -20.39 -13.13 13.50
C LYS A 57 -20.95 -11.80 13.98
N LYS A 58 -22.22 -11.56 13.72
CA LYS A 58 -22.89 -10.33 14.17
C LYS A 58 -22.71 -10.16 15.68
N ALA A 59 -22.15 -9.03 16.07
CA ALA A 59 -22.03 -8.57 17.44
C ALA A 59 -22.91 -7.33 17.63
N GLN A 60 -23.53 -7.20 18.79
CA GLN A 60 -24.41 -6.05 19.09
C GLN A 60 -23.59 -4.77 19.24
N ASN A 61 -22.43 -4.88 19.90
CA ASN A 61 -21.44 -3.82 20.06
C ASN A 61 -20.05 -4.36 19.65
N PRO A 62 -19.71 -4.33 18.36
CA PRO A 62 -18.45 -4.90 17.90
C PRO A 62 -17.26 -4.06 18.33
N HIS A 63 -16.21 -4.73 18.84
CA HIS A 63 -14.95 -4.08 19.16
C HIS A 63 -13.95 -4.33 18.04
N MET A 64 -13.47 -3.23 17.47
CA MET A 64 -12.49 -3.23 16.39
C MET A 64 -11.21 -2.54 16.86
N VAL A 65 -10.08 -2.97 16.31
CA VAL A 65 -8.77 -2.43 16.67
C VAL A 65 -7.89 -2.23 15.44
N VAL A 66 -6.93 -1.32 15.54
CA VAL A 66 -5.81 -1.21 14.59
C VAL A 66 -4.59 -1.88 15.22
N LEU A 67 -4.11 -2.95 14.59
CA LEU A 67 -2.92 -3.67 15.05
C LEU A 67 -1.67 -3.10 14.39
N THR A 68 -0.82 -2.45 15.19
CA THR A 68 0.44 -1.84 14.76
C THR A 68 1.66 -2.67 15.20
N PRO A 69 2.77 -2.65 14.44
CA PRO A 69 4.05 -3.19 14.91
C PRO A 69 4.74 -2.29 15.96
N GLY A 70 4.19 -1.11 16.26
CA GLY A 70 4.69 -0.19 17.27
C GLY A 70 5.44 1.02 16.70
N ILE A 71 5.95 1.84 17.62
CA ILE A 71 6.49 3.20 17.37
C ILE A 71 7.71 3.25 16.44
N TYR A 72 8.42 2.15 16.28
CA TYR A 72 9.58 2.09 15.39
C TYR A 72 9.23 1.86 13.91
N ASN A 73 7.94 1.67 13.61
CA ASN A 73 7.49 1.55 12.23
C ASN A 73 7.39 2.93 11.57
N SER A 74 7.92 3.07 10.36
CA SER A 74 7.91 4.34 9.61
C SER A 74 6.50 4.88 9.32
N ALA A 75 5.48 4.03 9.32
CA ALA A 75 4.07 4.40 9.12
C ALA A 75 3.29 4.50 10.45
N TYR A 76 3.95 4.54 11.62
CA TYR A 76 3.27 4.58 12.92
C TYR A 76 2.32 5.77 13.06
N PHE A 77 2.71 6.94 12.54
CA PHE A 77 1.83 8.11 12.49
C PHE A 77 0.49 7.77 11.83
N GLU A 78 0.52 7.12 10.66
CA GLU A 78 -0.72 6.72 9.98
C GLU A 78 -1.54 5.72 10.79
N HIS A 79 -0.89 4.79 11.48
CA HIS A 79 -1.62 3.81 12.29
C HIS A 79 -2.38 4.48 13.44
N SER A 80 -1.73 5.41 14.16
CA SER A 80 -2.35 6.19 15.24
C SER A 80 -3.43 7.13 14.72
N PHE A 81 -3.15 7.86 13.64
CA PHE A 81 -4.09 8.74 12.98
C PHE A 81 -5.39 8.03 12.58
N LEU A 82 -5.27 6.89 11.89
CA LEU A 82 -6.46 6.14 11.46
C LEU A 82 -7.23 5.55 12.65
N ALA A 83 -6.55 5.05 13.68
CA ALA A 83 -7.20 4.56 14.88
C ALA A 83 -8.00 5.67 15.59
N GLU A 84 -7.40 6.85 15.74
CA GLU A 84 -8.05 8.02 16.32
C GLU A 84 -9.25 8.49 15.50
N GLN A 85 -9.09 8.65 14.20
CA GLN A 85 -10.16 9.11 13.30
C GLN A 85 -11.33 8.12 13.21
N MET A 86 -11.09 6.83 13.37
CA MET A 86 -12.14 5.81 13.44
C MET A 86 -12.72 5.63 14.84
N GLY A 87 -12.10 6.18 15.88
CA GLY A 87 -12.50 5.98 17.28
C GLY A 87 -12.31 4.55 17.77
N VAL A 88 -11.27 3.85 17.27
CA VAL A 88 -10.94 2.47 17.64
C VAL A 88 -9.58 2.41 18.37
N ALA A 89 -9.37 1.36 19.16
CA ALA A 89 -8.11 1.21 19.88
C ALA A 89 -6.94 0.93 18.93
N LEU A 90 -5.81 1.61 19.16
CA LEU A 90 -4.51 1.25 18.60
C LEU A 90 -3.84 0.25 19.53
N VAL A 91 -3.46 -0.92 19.02
CA VAL A 91 -2.87 -2.00 19.81
C VAL A 91 -1.61 -2.57 19.16
N GLU A 92 -0.69 -3.05 19.98
CA GLU A 92 0.45 -3.87 19.57
C GLU A 92 0.14 -5.37 19.82
N GLY A 93 0.93 -6.28 19.25
CA GLY A 93 0.71 -7.71 19.44
C GLY A 93 0.70 -8.16 20.92
N LYS A 94 1.47 -7.50 21.77
CA LYS A 94 1.52 -7.76 23.23
C LYS A 94 0.22 -7.41 23.98
N ASP A 95 -0.61 -6.53 23.39
CA ASP A 95 -1.88 -6.08 23.98
C ASP A 95 -3.03 -7.04 23.65
N LEU A 96 -2.79 -7.95 22.69
CA LEU A 96 -3.74 -8.97 22.27
C LEU A 96 -3.33 -10.36 22.77
N PHE A 97 -4.31 -11.23 22.92
CA PHE A 97 -4.09 -12.67 23.14
C PHE A 97 -5.26 -13.48 22.59
N VAL A 98 -5.02 -14.77 22.40
CA VAL A 98 -6.04 -15.72 21.93
C VAL A 98 -6.34 -16.72 23.02
N GLU A 99 -7.61 -16.82 23.36
CA GLU A 99 -8.14 -17.83 24.29
C GLU A 99 -9.36 -18.51 23.69
N ASN A 100 -9.41 -19.83 23.72
CA ASN A 100 -10.48 -20.65 23.14
C ASN A 100 -10.82 -20.28 21.67
N ASP A 101 -9.76 -19.96 20.89
CA ASP A 101 -9.84 -19.52 19.49
C ASP A 101 -10.54 -18.16 19.28
N TYR A 102 -10.77 -17.36 20.30
CA TYR A 102 -11.22 -15.97 20.23
C TYR A 102 -10.08 -15.01 20.57
N VAL A 103 -10.10 -13.84 19.94
CA VAL A 103 -9.12 -12.79 20.18
C VAL A 103 -9.63 -11.84 21.24
N TYR A 104 -8.77 -11.48 22.19
CA TYR A 104 -9.08 -10.53 23.26
C TYR A 104 -7.99 -9.45 23.34
N MET A 105 -8.43 -8.23 23.63
CA MET A 105 -7.58 -7.12 24.02
C MET A 105 -7.51 -7.05 25.55
N LYS A 106 -6.30 -6.85 26.09
CA LYS A 106 -6.06 -6.61 27.51
C LYS A 106 -6.53 -5.20 27.85
N THR A 107 -7.40 -5.08 28.85
CA THR A 107 -7.85 -3.78 29.38
C THR A 107 -7.78 -3.78 30.90
N VAL A 108 -7.79 -2.59 31.49
CA VAL A 108 -7.82 -2.42 32.95
C VAL A 108 -9.10 -2.98 33.60
N LYS A 109 -10.15 -3.20 32.82
CA LYS A 109 -11.42 -3.80 33.26
C LYS A 109 -11.50 -5.31 32.97
N GLY A 110 -10.42 -5.90 32.46
CA GLY A 110 -10.35 -7.29 32.06
C GLY A 110 -10.31 -7.47 30.54
N PRO A 111 -10.34 -8.72 30.07
CA PRO A 111 -10.31 -9.04 28.64
C PRO A 111 -11.53 -8.49 27.90
N LEU A 112 -11.28 -7.84 26.76
CA LEU A 112 -12.32 -7.35 25.86
C LEU A 112 -12.20 -8.10 24.54
N LYS A 113 -13.25 -8.80 24.12
CA LYS A 113 -13.28 -9.54 22.86
C LYS A 113 -13.10 -8.59 21.67
N VAL A 114 -12.24 -8.98 20.71
CA VAL A 114 -12.01 -8.25 19.47
C VAL A 114 -12.73 -8.98 18.33
N ASP A 115 -13.54 -8.24 17.56
CA ASP A 115 -14.35 -8.79 16.49
C ASP A 115 -13.76 -8.53 15.10
N CYS A 116 -12.98 -7.45 14.92
CA CYS A 116 -12.24 -7.17 13.69
C CYS A 116 -10.93 -6.42 13.97
N ILE A 117 -9.91 -6.75 13.18
CA ILE A 117 -8.57 -6.18 13.26
C ILE A 117 -8.23 -5.54 11.90
N TYR A 118 -7.94 -4.24 11.89
CA TYR A 118 -7.23 -3.61 10.79
C TYR A 118 -5.74 -3.77 11.02
N ARG A 119 -5.12 -4.71 10.30
CA ARG A 119 -3.70 -5.03 10.49
C ARG A 119 -2.78 -4.09 9.75
N ARG A 120 -1.74 -3.65 10.44
CA ARG A 120 -0.62 -2.90 9.86
C ARG A 120 0.68 -3.70 9.95
N LEU A 121 0.57 -5.01 10.09
CA LEU A 121 1.63 -6.00 10.07
C LEU A 121 1.61 -6.79 8.77
N ASP A 122 2.81 -7.13 8.27
CA ASP A 122 2.97 -8.09 7.18
C ASP A 122 2.52 -9.50 7.63
N ASP A 123 2.06 -10.31 6.67
CA ASP A 123 1.62 -11.69 6.93
C ASP A 123 2.66 -12.50 7.70
N ASN A 124 3.94 -12.39 7.34
CA ASN A 124 5.03 -13.12 7.98
C ASN A 124 5.15 -12.84 9.48
N PHE A 125 4.74 -11.66 9.93
CA PHE A 125 4.85 -11.26 11.34
C PHE A 125 3.55 -11.35 12.11
N LEU A 126 2.43 -11.69 11.44
CA LEU A 126 1.10 -11.62 12.02
C LEU A 126 0.86 -12.65 13.14
N ASP A 127 1.34 -13.87 12.95
CA ASP A 127 1.17 -14.96 13.92
C ASP A 127 2.42 -15.87 13.94
N PRO A 128 3.19 -15.89 15.07
CA PRO A 128 4.38 -16.74 15.18
C PRO A 128 4.08 -18.24 15.16
N LYS A 129 2.83 -18.66 15.42
CA LYS A 129 2.44 -20.08 15.36
C LYS A 129 2.11 -20.54 13.93
N ALA A 130 1.88 -19.62 13.02
CA ALA A 130 1.46 -19.94 11.64
C ALA A 130 2.52 -19.56 10.60
N PHE A 131 3.29 -18.50 10.84
CA PHE A 131 4.24 -17.92 9.87
C PHE A 131 5.67 -17.90 10.43
N ASN A 132 6.24 -16.72 10.65
CA ASN A 132 7.58 -16.62 11.21
C ASN A 132 7.57 -16.83 12.73
N LYS A 133 8.12 -17.98 13.18
CA LYS A 133 8.21 -18.35 14.60
C LYS A 133 8.97 -17.34 15.47
N ASP A 134 9.85 -16.54 14.85
CA ASP A 134 10.68 -15.55 15.55
C ASP A 134 9.99 -14.17 15.62
N SER A 135 8.74 -14.07 15.16
CA SER A 135 7.96 -12.83 15.27
C SER A 135 7.60 -12.52 16.71
N VAL A 136 8.07 -11.38 17.21
CA VAL A 136 7.77 -10.85 18.55
C VAL A 136 6.66 -9.77 18.52
N ILE A 137 6.21 -9.36 17.33
CA ILE A 137 5.21 -8.30 17.14
C ILE A 137 3.83 -8.82 16.74
N GLY A 138 3.73 -10.11 16.45
CA GLY A 138 2.48 -10.78 16.09
C GLY A 138 1.69 -11.28 17.30
N VAL A 139 0.55 -11.88 17.01
CA VAL A 139 -0.38 -12.43 18.02
C VAL A 139 -0.45 -13.95 17.88
N PRO A 140 0.10 -14.72 18.83
CA PRO A 140 0.11 -16.19 18.75
C PRO A 140 -1.30 -16.80 18.70
N GLY A 141 -1.63 -17.49 17.60
CA GLY A 141 -2.93 -18.15 17.40
C GLY A 141 -3.96 -17.30 16.66
N LEU A 142 -3.61 -16.08 16.26
CA LEU A 142 -4.50 -15.19 15.54
C LEU A 142 -4.98 -15.79 14.21
N PHE A 143 -4.07 -16.41 13.46
CA PHE A 143 -4.39 -17.03 12.18
C PHE A 143 -5.43 -18.16 12.33
N LYS A 144 -5.31 -18.98 13.38
CA LYS A 144 -6.29 -20.02 13.68
C LYS A 144 -7.66 -19.44 14.05
N SER A 145 -7.69 -18.34 14.82
CA SER A 145 -8.93 -17.62 15.15
C SER A 145 -9.64 -17.10 13.89
N TRP A 146 -8.87 -16.54 12.96
CA TRP A 146 -9.37 -16.05 11.69
C TRP A 146 -9.91 -17.18 10.80
N LEU A 147 -9.19 -18.31 10.66
CA LEU A 147 -9.65 -19.48 9.92
C LEU A 147 -10.97 -20.04 10.48
N LYS A 148 -11.15 -19.98 11.82
CA LYS A 148 -12.39 -20.37 12.49
C LYS A 148 -13.53 -19.34 12.38
N LYS A 149 -13.30 -18.23 11.66
CA LYS A 149 -14.26 -17.13 11.53
C LYS A 149 -14.70 -16.56 12.89
N ASN A 150 -13.78 -16.44 13.82
CA ASN A 150 -14.02 -15.85 15.15
C ASN A 150 -13.57 -14.37 15.22
N VAL A 151 -12.80 -13.91 14.24
CA VAL A 151 -12.32 -12.52 14.09
C VAL A 151 -12.23 -12.16 12.62
N GLY A 152 -12.57 -10.93 12.26
CA GLY A 152 -12.29 -10.34 10.96
C GLY A 152 -10.85 -9.79 10.89
N ILE A 153 -10.20 -9.88 9.74
CA ILE A 153 -8.88 -9.26 9.50
C ILE A 153 -8.92 -8.52 8.19
N ILE A 154 -8.54 -7.25 8.19
CA ILE A 154 -8.36 -6.38 7.02
C ILE A 154 -6.92 -5.84 7.00
N ASN A 155 -6.21 -5.85 5.87
CA ASN A 155 -6.55 -6.64 4.68
C ASN A 155 -6.36 -8.12 4.99
N ALA A 156 -7.13 -8.97 4.33
CA ALA A 156 -7.12 -10.40 4.61
C ALA A 156 -5.71 -11.00 4.52
N VAL A 157 -5.48 -12.06 5.26
CA VAL A 157 -4.23 -12.81 5.20
C VAL A 157 -4.05 -13.37 3.77
N GLY A 158 -2.85 -13.24 3.21
CA GLY A 158 -2.53 -13.67 1.85
C GLY A 158 -2.72 -12.60 0.77
N THR A 159 -3.26 -11.42 1.08
CA THR A 159 -3.43 -10.34 0.08
C THR A 159 -2.11 -9.81 -0.48
N GLY A 160 -0.98 -10.12 0.15
CA GLY A 160 0.34 -9.81 -0.37
C GLY A 160 0.64 -10.40 -1.75
N VAL A 161 -0.12 -11.40 -2.20
CA VAL A 161 -0.04 -11.90 -3.58
C VAL A 161 -0.37 -10.82 -4.61
N ALA A 162 -1.23 -9.87 -4.28
CA ALA A 162 -1.60 -8.78 -5.17
C ALA A 162 -0.54 -7.66 -5.24
N ASP A 163 0.37 -7.59 -4.26
CA ASP A 163 1.53 -6.68 -4.29
C ASP A 163 2.67 -7.21 -5.17
N ASP A 164 2.62 -8.51 -5.56
CA ASP A 164 3.64 -9.12 -6.41
C ASP A 164 3.58 -8.53 -7.82
N LYS A 165 4.67 -7.92 -8.26
CA LYS A 165 4.75 -7.25 -9.57
C LYS A 165 4.63 -8.22 -10.75
N ALA A 166 4.86 -9.52 -10.55
CA ALA A 166 4.55 -10.51 -11.56
C ALA A 166 3.03 -10.75 -11.65
N VAL A 167 2.32 -10.78 -10.51
CA VAL A 167 0.85 -10.87 -10.49
C VAL A 167 0.21 -9.63 -11.10
N TYR A 168 0.74 -8.45 -10.81
CA TYR A 168 0.32 -7.20 -11.43
C TYR A 168 0.25 -7.31 -12.98
N SER A 169 1.19 -7.97 -13.63
CA SER A 169 1.21 -8.11 -15.08
C SER A 169 -0.02 -8.85 -15.66
N TYR A 170 -0.73 -9.59 -14.81
CA TYR A 170 -1.93 -10.34 -15.21
C TYR A 170 -3.24 -9.60 -14.92
N VAL A 171 -3.23 -8.46 -14.21
CA VAL A 171 -4.46 -7.79 -13.75
C VAL A 171 -5.39 -7.45 -14.91
N ASN A 172 -4.87 -6.89 -16.02
CA ASN A 172 -5.68 -6.61 -17.21
C ASN A 172 -6.31 -7.89 -17.80
N LYS A 173 -5.59 -9.00 -17.81
CA LYS A 173 -6.13 -10.29 -18.25
C LYS A 173 -7.19 -10.82 -17.28
N MET A 174 -7.00 -10.60 -15.98
CA MET A 174 -7.98 -10.96 -14.95
C MET A 174 -9.27 -10.16 -15.08
N ILE A 175 -9.20 -8.86 -15.38
CA ILE A 175 -10.36 -8.02 -15.64
C ILE A 175 -11.18 -8.61 -16.80
N VAL A 176 -10.53 -8.90 -17.92
CA VAL A 176 -11.21 -9.51 -19.08
C VAL A 176 -11.81 -10.87 -18.73
N TYR A 177 -11.05 -11.71 -18.01
CA TYR A 177 -11.47 -13.08 -17.73
C TYR A 177 -12.62 -13.16 -16.71
N TYR A 178 -12.52 -12.40 -15.60
CA TYR A 178 -13.49 -12.51 -14.51
C TYR A 178 -14.68 -11.55 -14.65
N LEU A 179 -14.48 -10.38 -15.26
CA LEU A 179 -15.53 -9.36 -15.37
C LEU A 179 -16.14 -9.29 -16.77
N GLY A 180 -15.46 -9.84 -17.80
CA GLY A 180 -15.88 -9.70 -19.20
C GLY A 180 -15.74 -8.27 -19.74
N GLU A 181 -14.97 -7.43 -19.05
CA GLU A 181 -14.81 -6.01 -19.37
C GLU A 181 -13.43 -5.73 -19.96
N GLN A 182 -13.31 -4.65 -20.73
CA GLN A 182 -11.99 -4.15 -21.14
C GLN A 182 -11.41 -3.26 -20.04
N PRO A 183 -10.10 -3.36 -19.76
CA PRO A 183 -9.44 -2.47 -18.80
C PRO A 183 -9.59 -1.01 -19.21
N ILE A 184 -9.97 -0.14 -18.27
CA ILE A 184 -10.10 1.31 -18.48
C ILE A 184 -8.72 1.98 -18.41
N LEU A 185 -7.87 1.53 -17.50
CA LEU A 185 -6.52 2.05 -17.31
C LEU A 185 -5.49 1.13 -17.96
N ASN A 186 -4.49 1.73 -18.59
CA ASN A 186 -3.36 0.99 -19.11
C ASN A 186 -2.39 0.63 -17.99
N GLN A 187 -1.71 -0.50 -18.15
CA GLN A 187 -0.60 -0.94 -17.30
C GLN A 187 0.74 -0.71 -18.00
N VAL A 188 1.81 -0.56 -17.22
CA VAL A 188 3.18 -0.61 -17.76
C VAL A 188 3.44 -2.01 -18.29
N GLU A 189 3.98 -2.10 -19.51
CA GLU A 189 4.43 -3.37 -20.07
C GLU A 189 5.43 -4.03 -19.12
N THR A 190 5.18 -5.29 -18.78
CA THR A 190 5.97 -5.99 -17.76
C THR A 190 6.46 -7.32 -18.29
N TYR A 191 7.77 -7.49 -18.29
CA TYR A 191 8.47 -8.69 -18.71
C TYR A 191 8.75 -9.59 -17.50
N LEU A 192 8.29 -10.83 -17.56
CA LEU A 192 8.44 -11.81 -16.50
C LEU A 192 9.71 -12.63 -16.70
N CYS A 193 10.70 -12.46 -15.83
CA CYS A 193 12.00 -13.12 -15.99
C CYS A 193 11.93 -14.66 -15.80
N HIS A 194 10.84 -15.21 -15.29
CA HIS A 194 10.66 -16.66 -15.21
C HIS A 194 10.23 -17.31 -16.56
N GLU A 195 9.81 -16.51 -17.53
CA GLU A 195 9.52 -16.96 -18.88
C GLU A 195 10.78 -16.82 -19.74
N ASP A 196 11.29 -17.93 -20.31
CA ASP A 196 12.61 -17.95 -20.96
C ASP A 196 12.76 -16.94 -22.09
N ILE A 197 11.72 -16.74 -22.90
CA ILE A 197 11.74 -15.77 -24.01
C ILE A 197 11.86 -14.34 -23.46
N GLN A 198 11.07 -13.99 -22.44
CA GLN A 198 11.08 -12.68 -21.84
C GLN A 198 12.37 -12.45 -21.02
N LYS A 199 12.87 -13.46 -20.32
CA LYS A 199 14.17 -13.40 -19.63
C LYS A 199 15.31 -13.07 -20.59
N LYS A 200 15.34 -13.73 -21.74
CA LYS A 200 16.36 -13.44 -22.77
C LYS A 200 16.24 -11.98 -23.24
N TYR A 201 15.03 -11.54 -23.56
CA TYR A 201 14.79 -10.15 -23.95
C TYR A 201 15.27 -9.15 -22.89
N VAL A 202 14.96 -9.41 -21.60
CA VAL A 202 15.38 -8.56 -20.48
C VAL A 202 16.91 -8.47 -20.38
N ILE A 203 17.60 -9.61 -20.48
CA ILE A 203 19.08 -9.65 -20.41
C ILE A 203 19.69 -8.88 -21.58
N ASP A 204 19.20 -9.11 -22.79
CA ASP A 204 19.72 -8.46 -24.00
C ASP A 204 19.45 -6.95 -24.02
N ASN A 205 18.40 -6.48 -23.33
CA ASN A 205 17.97 -5.08 -23.29
C ASN A 205 18.10 -4.41 -21.93
N ILE A 206 18.83 -4.99 -20.99
CA ILE A 206 18.92 -4.52 -19.59
C ILE A 206 19.30 -3.04 -19.47
N SER A 207 20.07 -2.51 -20.41
CA SER A 207 20.47 -1.09 -20.45
C SER A 207 19.32 -0.12 -20.74
N LYS A 208 18.16 -0.60 -21.21
CA LYS A 208 16.98 0.21 -21.52
C LYS A 208 15.84 0.01 -20.54
N LEU A 209 15.93 -0.99 -19.67
CA LEU A 209 14.85 -1.44 -18.80
C LEU A 209 15.10 -1.07 -17.35
N VAL A 210 14.03 -1.04 -16.58
CA VAL A 210 14.04 -1.00 -15.12
C VAL A 210 13.76 -2.41 -14.62
N VAL A 211 14.75 -3.03 -13.95
CA VAL A 211 14.58 -4.36 -13.35
C VAL A 211 14.20 -4.19 -11.88
N LYS A 212 13.17 -4.90 -11.45
CA LYS A 212 12.62 -4.80 -10.10
C LYS A 212 12.49 -6.20 -9.47
N PRO A 213 12.77 -6.35 -8.16
CA PRO A 213 12.35 -7.54 -7.44
C PRO A 213 10.82 -7.64 -7.44
N ALA A 214 10.27 -8.83 -7.69
CA ALA A 214 8.83 -9.05 -7.79
C ALA A 214 8.10 -8.74 -6.47
N ASN A 215 8.68 -9.17 -5.34
CA ASN A 215 8.07 -9.10 -4.01
C ASN A 215 8.56 -7.95 -3.12
N ALA A 216 9.54 -7.13 -3.57
CA ALA A 216 10.06 -6.04 -2.76
C ALA A 216 9.20 -4.78 -2.86
N SER A 217 9.20 -3.99 -1.78
CA SER A 217 8.55 -2.69 -1.68
C SER A 217 9.57 -1.59 -1.35
N GLY A 218 9.15 -0.32 -1.40
CA GLY A 218 10.00 0.81 -0.98
C GLY A 218 11.12 1.20 -1.96
N GLY A 219 11.20 0.59 -3.14
CA GLY A 219 12.20 0.92 -4.16
C GLY A 219 13.57 0.26 -3.95
N TYR A 220 13.70 -0.66 -3.01
CA TYR A 220 14.94 -1.40 -2.79
C TYR A 220 15.21 -2.44 -3.87
N GLY A 221 16.47 -2.57 -4.27
CA GLY A 221 16.93 -3.57 -5.25
C GLY A 221 16.51 -3.29 -6.70
N ILE A 222 16.07 -2.07 -7.01
CA ILE A 222 15.70 -1.66 -8.37
C ILE A 222 16.97 -1.29 -9.15
N LEU A 223 17.13 -1.87 -10.33
CA LEU A 223 18.13 -1.44 -11.32
C LEU A 223 17.47 -0.53 -12.35
N ILE A 224 17.96 0.70 -12.48
CA ILE A 224 17.57 1.60 -13.58
C ILE A 224 18.64 1.46 -14.67
N GLY A 225 18.38 0.57 -15.63
CA GLY A 225 19.37 0.19 -16.65
C GLY A 225 20.05 1.34 -17.38
N PRO A 226 19.35 2.41 -17.82
CA PRO A 226 19.97 3.58 -18.44
C PRO A 226 20.96 4.35 -17.56
N LYS A 227 20.85 4.24 -16.23
CA LYS A 227 21.68 4.94 -15.23
C LYS A 227 22.72 4.03 -14.57
N ALA A 228 22.59 2.72 -14.75
CA ALA A 228 23.40 1.73 -14.06
C ALA A 228 24.77 1.52 -14.73
N SER A 229 25.79 1.27 -13.92
CA SER A 229 27.12 0.85 -14.36
C SER A 229 27.10 -0.55 -14.98
N SER A 230 28.16 -0.90 -15.71
CA SER A 230 28.32 -2.24 -16.29
C SER A 230 28.34 -3.34 -15.22
N ASN A 231 28.96 -3.07 -14.07
CA ASN A 231 29.04 -4.01 -12.96
C ASN A 231 27.65 -4.28 -12.34
N GLU A 232 26.85 -3.23 -12.09
CA GLU A 232 25.49 -3.38 -11.55
C GLU A 232 24.59 -4.16 -12.50
N LYS A 233 24.71 -3.93 -13.81
CA LYS A 233 23.98 -4.69 -14.83
C LYS A 233 24.38 -6.17 -14.81
N GLU A 234 25.66 -6.48 -14.79
CA GLU A 234 26.15 -7.87 -14.77
C GLU A 234 25.71 -8.59 -13.48
N GLU A 235 25.86 -7.96 -12.31
CA GLU A 235 25.37 -8.52 -11.05
C GLU A 235 23.87 -8.81 -11.10
N THR A 236 23.09 -7.90 -11.70
CA THR A 236 21.64 -8.10 -11.84
C THR A 236 21.32 -9.22 -12.80
N ILE A 237 22.05 -9.36 -13.91
CA ILE A 237 21.92 -10.48 -14.84
C ILE A 237 22.17 -11.81 -14.12
N GLN A 238 23.21 -11.89 -13.29
CA GLN A 238 23.50 -13.11 -12.52
C GLN A 238 22.39 -13.43 -11.52
N LYS A 239 21.82 -12.42 -10.86
CA LYS A 239 20.66 -12.58 -9.94
C LYS A 239 19.44 -13.10 -10.69
N ILE A 240 19.13 -12.53 -11.86
CA ILE A 240 18.02 -12.99 -12.72
C ILE A 240 18.23 -14.45 -13.17
N LYS A 241 19.45 -14.81 -13.61
CA LYS A 241 19.76 -16.18 -14.02
C LYS A 241 19.62 -17.18 -12.88
N LYS A 242 19.99 -16.78 -11.65
CA LYS A 242 19.92 -17.64 -10.47
C LYS A 242 18.49 -17.82 -9.97
N ASN A 243 17.70 -16.74 -9.90
CA ASN A 243 16.35 -16.73 -9.35
C ASN A 243 15.37 -15.95 -10.25
N PRO A 244 15.06 -16.45 -11.45
CA PRO A 244 14.30 -15.68 -12.44
C PRO A 244 12.87 -15.32 -11.98
N ARG A 245 12.24 -16.13 -11.13
CA ARG A 245 10.90 -15.84 -10.58
C ARG A 245 10.87 -14.58 -9.69
N GLU A 246 11.99 -14.24 -9.11
CA GLU A 246 12.10 -13.09 -8.19
C GLU A 246 12.22 -11.73 -8.89
N TYR A 247 12.29 -11.70 -10.24
CA TYR A 247 12.51 -10.47 -10.98
C TYR A 247 11.49 -10.27 -12.10
N ILE A 248 11.14 -8.99 -12.28
CA ILE A 248 10.44 -8.48 -13.46
C ILE A 248 11.25 -7.33 -14.07
N ALA A 249 10.97 -7.02 -15.33
CA ALA A 249 11.48 -5.80 -15.94
C ALA A 249 10.38 -5.01 -16.63
N GLN A 250 10.56 -3.70 -16.69
CA GLN A 250 9.62 -2.77 -17.31
C GLN A 250 10.40 -1.73 -18.14
N PRO A 251 9.82 -1.13 -19.18
CA PRO A 251 10.37 0.08 -19.78
C PRO A 251 10.56 1.19 -18.72
N LEU A 252 11.52 2.07 -18.94
CA LEU A 252 11.65 3.26 -18.09
C LEU A 252 10.55 4.26 -18.46
N GLU A 253 9.54 4.35 -17.61
CA GLU A 253 8.50 5.37 -17.76
C GLU A 253 8.97 6.70 -17.17
N ILE A 254 8.79 7.78 -17.95
CA ILE A 254 9.07 9.13 -17.48
C ILE A 254 7.81 9.66 -16.80
N LEU A 255 7.91 9.82 -15.48
CA LEU A 255 6.81 10.39 -14.70
C LEU A 255 6.48 11.81 -15.14
N SER A 256 5.19 12.16 -15.12
CA SER A 256 4.74 13.53 -15.36
C SER A 256 5.38 14.52 -14.38
N THR A 257 5.41 15.79 -14.73
CA THR A 257 5.87 16.87 -13.85
C THR A 257 4.76 17.85 -13.54
N ALA A 258 4.85 18.49 -12.36
CA ALA A 258 3.99 19.62 -12.01
C ALA A 258 4.82 20.75 -11.39
N PRO A 259 4.34 22.00 -11.49
CA PRO A 259 4.94 23.13 -10.79
C PRO A 259 5.04 22.85 -9.29
N THR A 260 6.23 23.02 -8.72
CA THR A 260 6.48 22.76 -7.32
C THR A 260 7.28 23.90 -6.74
N ILE A 261 6.82 24.46 -5.61
CA ILE A 261 7.53 25.50 -4.89
C ILE A 261 8.81 24.89 -4.31
N THR A 262 9.92 25.52 -4.54
CA THR A 262 11.23 25.19 -4.00
C THR A 262 11.76 26.40 -3.21
N ASP A 263 12.90 26.24 -2.54
CA ASP A 263 13.51 27.33 -1.76
C ASP A 263 13.83 28.58 -2.59
N LYS A 264 13.93 28.45 -3.90
CA LYS A 264 14.37 29.53 -4.81
C LYS A 264 13.29 29.98 -5.78
N ASP A 265 12.43 29.08 -6.26
CA ASP A 265 11.49 29.36 -7.34
C ASP A 265 10.43 28.25 -7.46
N ILE A 266 9.55 28.40 -8.46
CA ILE A 266 8.63 27.34 -8.88
C ILE A 266 9.29 26.53 -10.00
N GLU A 267 9.60 25.28 -9.73
CA GLU A 267 10.26 24.40 -10.69
C GLU A 267 9.42 23.14 -11.00
N PRO A 268 9.54 22.55 -12.20
CA PRO A 268 8.91 21.27 -12.47
C PRO A 268 9.55 20.16 -11.66
N ARG A 269 8.73 19.31 -11.05
CA ARG A 269 9.15 18.11 -10.32
C ARG A 269 8.29 16.93 -10.77
N HIS A 270 8.95 15.77 -10.90
CA HIS A 270 8.26 14.53 -11.20
C HIS A 270 7.33 14.12 -10.06
N LEU A 271 6.20 13.53 -10.43
CA LEU A 271 5.17 13.11 -9.50
C LEU A 271 4.50 11.80 -9.93
N ASP A 272 3.92 11.12 -8.96
CA ASP A 272 2.96 10.04 -9.17
C ASP A 272 1.71 10.25 -8.30
N LEU A 273 0.60 9.63 -8.69
CA LEU A 273 -0.67 9.66 -7.97
C LEU A 273 -0.90 8.31 -7.29
N ARG A 274 -1.27 8.34 -6.03
CA ARG A 274 -1.77 7.21 -5.27
C ARG A 274 -3.24 7.42 -4.92
N PRO A 275 -4.19 6.84 -5.68
CA PRO A 275 -5.59 6.76 -5.28
C PRO A 275 -5.78 5.67 -4.22
N PHE A 276 -6.86 5.77 -3.44
CA PHE A 276 -7.21 4.78 -2.43
C PHE A 276 -8.58 4.19 -2.72
N VAL A 277 -8.67 2.86 -2.64
CA VAL A 277 -9.89 2.11 -2.90
C VAL A 277 -10.20 1.25 -1.68
N LEU A 278 -11.44 1.29 -1.22
CA LEU A 278 -11.96 0.38 -0.21
C LEU A 278 -12.95 -0.56 -0.89
N SER A 279 -12.73 -1.86 -0.75
CA SER A 279 -13.58 -2.90 -1.33
C SER A 279 -14.29 -3.66 -0.21
N GLY A 280 -15.60 -3.51 -0.17
CA GLY A 280 -16.50 -4.20 0.74
C GLY A 280 -17.71 -4.72 -0.06
N LYS A 281 -18.90 -4.67 0.51
CA LYS A 281 -20.15 -4.93 -0.24
C LYS A 281 -20.35 -3.96 -1.39
N THR A 282 -19.85 -2.75 -1.20
CA THR A 282 -19.76 -1.72 -2.24
C THR A 282 -18.33 -1.22 -2.32
N ASN A 283 -17.86 -0.91 -3.52
CA ASN A 283 -16.54 -0.31 -3.71
C ASN A 283 -16.63 1.20 -3.49
N TYR A 284 -15.65 1.74 -2.77
CA TYR A 284 -15.48 3.18 -2.59
C TYR A 284 -14.11 3.60 -3.13
N VAL A 285 -14.11 4.48 -4.11
CA VAL A 285 -12.90 5.13 -4.60
C VAL A 285 -12.85 6.53 -4.01
N THR A 286 -11.74 6.89 -3.41
CA THR A 286 -11.56 8.21 -2.79
C THR A 286 -11.60 9.30 -3.85
N THR A 287 -12.39 10.36 -3.59
CA THR A 287 -12.52 11.55 -4.45
C THR A 287 -11.33 12.49 -4.28
N GLY A 288 -10.14 11.94 -4.38
CA GLY A 288 -8.85 12.56 -4.21
C GLY A 288 -7.76 11.51 -4.19
N GLY A 289 -6.56 11.88 -3.78
CA GLY A 289 -5.44 10.96 -3.69
C GLY A 289 -4.21 11.62 -3.07
N LEU A 290 -3.20 10.85 -2.80
CA LEU A 290 -1.89 11.34 -2.42
C LEU A 290 -1.03 11.48 -3.67
N THR A 291 -0.74 12.70 -4.09
CA THR A 291 0.30 12.94 -5.11
C THR A 291 1.66 13.01 -4.42
N ARG A 292 2.55 12.05 -4.75
CA ARG A 292 3.94 12.09 -4.29
C ARG A 292 4.77 12.89 -5.27
N VAL A 293 5.76 13.64 -4.79
CA VAL A 293 6.58 14.54 -5.60
C VAL A 293 8.07 14.37 -5.29
N ALA A 294 8.90 14.32 -6.33
CA ALA A 294 10.35 14.28 -6.17
C ALA A 294 10.85 15.68 -5.81
N LEU A 295 11.49 15.84 -4.65
CA LEU A 295 11.98 17.15 -4.22
C LEU A 295 13.29 17.57 -4.92
N LYS A 296 14.11 16.60 -5.34
CA LYS A 296 15.35 16.88 -6.07
C LYS A 296 15.09 17.05 -7.58
N LYS A 297 15.66 18.09 -8.18
CA LYS A 297 15.58 18.36 -9.62
C LYS A 297 16.07 17.17 -10.43
N GLY A 298 15.26 16.74 -11.42
CA GLY A 298 15.58 15.61 -12.31
C GLY A 298 15.50 14.23 -11.66
N SER A 299 15.18 14.14 -10.36
CA SER A 299 14.94 12.86 -9.69
C SER A 299 13.56 12.32 -10.05
N THR A 300 13.47 11.02 -10.28
CA THR A 300 12.23 10.26 -10.42
C THR A 300 11.84 9.54 -9.12
N VAL A 301 12.60 9.74 -8.04
CA VAL A 301 12.32 9.16 -6.72
C VAL A 301 11.30 10.05 -6.02
N VAL A 302 10.07 9.59 -5.96
CA VAL A 302 8.92 10.29 -5.35
C VAL A 302 8.55 9.73 -3.96
N ASN A 303 9.17 8.61 -3.56
CA ASN A 303 8.84 7.94 -2.31
C ASN A 303 9.20 8.78 -1.09
N SER A 304 8.23 9.01 -0.20
CA SER A 304 8.42 9.81 1.03
C SER A 304 9.52 9.25 1.94
N SER A 305 9.66 7.92 2.04
CA SER A 305 10.74 7.28 2.83
C SER A 305 12.15 7.52 2.27
N GLN A 306 12.26 8.03 1.03
CA GLN A 306 13.52 8.36 0.37
C GLN A 306 13.66 9.88 0.11
N GLY A 307 12.94 10.70 0.88
CA GLY A 307 13.01 12.16 0.79
C GLY A 307 12.12 12.77 -0.30
N GLY A 308 11.08 12.07 -0.71
CA GLY A 308 10.00 12.65 -1.52
C GLY A 308 9.03 13.47 -0.66
N GLY A 309 8.37 14.44 -1.29
CA GLY A 309 7.29 15.23 -0.69
C GLY A 309 5.91 14.76 -1.14
N SER A 310 4.90 15.52 -0.74
CA SER A 310 3.51 15.26 -1.12
C SER A 310 2.78 16.53 -1.54
N LYS A 311 1.74 16.35 -2.33
CA LYS A 311 0.77 17.38 -2.74
C LYS A 311 -0.64 16.84 -2.55
N ASP A 312 -1.58 17.73 -2.26
CA ASP A 312 -3.01 17.37 -2.32
C ASP A 312 -3.47 17.16 -3.76
N THR A 313 -4.43 16.27 -3.94
CA THR A 313 -5.09 16.02 -5.22
C THR A 313 -6.55 16.42 -5.11
N LEU A 314 -6.92 17.49 -5.80
CA LEU A 314 -8.27 18.05 -5.78
C LEU A 314 -9.06 17.52 -6.97
N ILE A 315 -10.23 16.93 -6.68
CA ILE A 315 -11.24 16.63 -7.71
C ILE A 315 -12.26 17.77 -7.67
N VAL A 316 -12.40 18.45 -8.77
CA VAL A 316 -13.32 19.60 -8.92
C VAL A 316 -14.48 19.16 -9.80
N GLU A 317 -15.72 19.44 -9.34
CA GLU A 317 -16.98 19.19 -10.06
C GLU A 317 -17.33 20.31 -11.02
#